data_15660dc65d4b32edfb4f435b3cd0487b
#
_entry.id   15660dc65d4b32edfb4f435b3cd0487b
#
_cell.length_a   1.000
_cell.length_b   1.000
_cell.length_c   1.000
_cell.angle_alpha   90.00
_cell.angle_beta   90.00
_cell.angle_gamma   90.00
#
_symmetry.space_group_name_H-M   'P 1'
#
loop_
_entity.id
_entity.type
_entity.pdbx_description
1 polymer ?
#
loop_
_entity_poly.entity_id
_entity_poly.type
_entity_poly.pdbx_seq_one_letter_code
_entity_poly.pdbx_strand_id
1 'polypeptide(L)'
;MFGLNSFTSTIEDLLKKDFIFTNFFSNLDRSSICLRHDIDFSVIDAYKVALIEKDMGIRANYFFMLSSNTYNPISSENRSYIEKISKLGHKISLHFDPSIYDDIDTFFIKEKEFFENIFGVTINIVSLHRPRKFLEDNNRKLKGCNHTYEDKFFKNMKYLSDSAGRDIRSDLKYMIPSNQDKPLHLLIHPIWWTTKSSEPSHTLNNWLEKQNDFLISETARNCRTYQK
;
A
#
# COMPACT_ATOMS: atom_id res chain seq x y z
N MET A 1 9.47 -17.54 -4.74
CA MET A 1 9.06 -16.76 -5.93
C MET A 1 7.76 -16.05 -5.60
N PHE A 2 7.69 -14.75 -5.81
CA PHE A 2 6.46 -13.96 -5.72
C PHE A 2 5.51 -14.26 -6.89
N GLY A 3 4.34 -13.69 -6.88
CA GLY A 3 3.29 -13.80 -7.90
C GLY A 3 1.90 -13.84 -7.27
N LEU A 4 0.85 -13.54 -8.04
CA LEU A 4 -0.53 -13.50 -7.52
C LEU A 4 -0.95 -14.84 -6.87
N ASN A 5 -0.56 -15.98 -7.44
CA ASN A 5 -0.88 -17.28 -6.83
C ASN A 5 -0.22 -17.46 -5.45
N SER A 6 1.00 -16.97 -5.26
CA SER A 6 1.64 -17.05 -3.94
C SER A 6 1.06 -16.02 -2.96
N PHE A 7 0.58 -14.87 -3.43
CA PHE A 7 -0.23 -13.96 -2.62
C PHE A 7 -1.51 -14.65 -2.15
N THR A 8 -2.28 -15.19 -3.09
CA THR A 8 -3.52 -15.92 -2.81
C THR A 8 -3.31 -17.01 -1.76
N SER A 9 -2.34 -17.91 -1.99
CA SER A 9 -2.06 -18.99 -1.04
C SER A 9 -1.61 -18.51 0.33
N THR A 10 -0.86 -17.41 0.39
CA THR A 10 -0.43 -16.81 1.66
C THR A 10 -1.62 -16.29 2.47
N ILE A 11 -2.55 -15.59 1.82
CA ILE A 11 -3.76 -15.07 2.48
C ILE A 11 -4.68 -16.23 2.89
N GLU A 12 -4.88 -17.24 2.02
CA GLU A 12 -5.67 -18.44 2.37
C GLU A 12 -5.10 -19.17 3.60
N ASP A 13 -3.78 -19.30 3.69
CA ASP A 13 -3.13 -19.94 4.83
C ASP A 13 -3.35 -19.16 6.13
N LEU A 14 -3.39 -17.83 6.08
CA LEU A 14 -3.72 -17.00 7.24
C LEU A 14 -5.19 -17.17 7.64
N LEU A 15 -6.12 -17.20 6.67
CA LEU A 15 -7.55 -17.45 6.94
C LEU A 15 -7.80 -18.84 7.53
N LYS A 16 -7.13 -19.88 7.01
CA LYS A 16 -7.19 -21.27 7.53
C LYS A 16 -6.66 -21.41 8.96
N LYS A 17 -5.87 -20.44 9.42
CA LYS A 17 -5.33 -20.37 10.79
C LYS A 17 -6.17 -19.48 11.71
N ASP A 18 -7.38 -19.14 11.32
CA ASP A 18 -8.33 -18.32 12.08
C ASP A 18 -7.88 -16.87 12.30
N PHE A 19 -7.02 -16.32 11.43
CA PHE A 19 -6.75 -14.90 11.43
C PHE A 19 -7.92 -14.12 10.80
N ILE A 20 -8.19 -12.95 11.37
CA ILE A 20 -9.28 -12.05 10.97
C ILE A 20 -8.71 -10.76 10.40
N PHE A 21 -8.97 -10.50 9.13
CA PHE A 21 -8.57 -9.24 8.48
C PHE A 21 -9.52 -8.11 8.88
N THR A 22 -8.97 -7.02 9.40
CA THR A 22 -9.73 -5.90 9.93
C THR A 22 -9.02 -4.56 9.69
N ASN A 23 -9.61 -3.45 10.14
CA ASN A 23 -9.02 -2.11 9.99
C ASN A 23 -8.32 -1.64 11.28
N PHE A 24 -7.49 -0.61 11.17
CA PHE A 24 -6.69 -0.07 12.27
C PHE A 24 -7.50 0.50 13.45
N PHE A 25 -8.77 0.79 13.27
CA PHE A 25 -9.64 1.36 14.32
C PHE A 25 -10.68 0.37 14.87
N SER A 26 -10.56 -0.89 14.49
CA SER A 26 -11.37 -1.96 15.07
C SER A 26 -10.89 -2.36 16.46
N ASN A 27 -11.70 -3.11 17.17
CA ASN A 27 -11.28 -3.81 18.38
C ASN A 27 -10.29 -4.91 17.97
N LEU A 28 -9.01 -4.71 18.25
CA LEU A 28 -7.94 -5.61 17.81
C LEU A 28 -7.58 -6.60 18.92
N ASP A 29 -7.46 -7.86 18.54
CA ASP A 29 -6.95 -8.95 19.37
C ASP A 29 -5.77 -9.67 18.68
N ARG A 30 -5.26 -10.71 19.29
CA ARG A 30 -4.12 -11.49 18.77
C ARG A 30 -4.40 -12.21 17.44
N SER A 31 -5.67 -12.41 17.07
CA SER A 31 -6.06 -12.99 15.78
C SER A 31 -6.23 -11.95 14.67
N SER A 32 -6.22 -10.68 15.04
CA SER A 32 -6.49 -9.57 14.10
C SER A 32 -5.27 -9.27 13.22
N ILE A 33 -5.53 -9.09 11.92
CA ILE A 33 -4.56 -8.60 10.93
C ILE A 33 -5.06 -7.27 10.36
N CYS A 34 -4.27 -6.21 10.55
CA CYS A 34 -4.43 -4.97 9.80
C CYS A 34 -3.56 -5.06 8.54
N LEU A 35 -4.18 -5.38 7.41
CA LEU A 35 -3.50 -5.45 6.12
C LEU A 35 -3.38 -4.05 5.52
N ARG A 36 -2.15 -3.66 5.22
CA ARG A 36 -1.76 -2.38 4.64
C ARG A 36 -1.04 -2.59 3.32
N HIS A 37 -1.42 -1.84 2.30
CA HIS A 37 -0.73 -1.77 1.02
C HIS A 37 -0.21 -0.36 0.80
N ASP A 38 1.11 -0.22 0.63
CA ASP A 38 1.74 1.02 0.19
C ASP A 38 2.01 0.94 -1.32
N ILE A 39 1.52 1.93 -2.05
CA ILE A 39 1.57 1.94 -3.50
C ILE A 39 2.65 2.91 -3.95
N ASP A 40 3.87 2.37 -4.09
CA ASP A 40 5.06 3.16 -4.48
C ASP A 40 5.23 3.26 -6.00
N PHE A 41 4.74 2.25 -6.77
CA PHE A 41 5.08 2.10 -8.18
C PHE A 41 3.88 1.95 -9.12
N SER A 42 2.87 1.13 -8.77
CA SER A 42 1.89 0.66 -9.74
C SER A 42 0.47 0.55 -9.17
N VAL A 43 -0.42 1.42 -9.63
CA VAL A 43 -1.83 1.43 -9.20
C VAL A 43 -2.59 0.23 -9.77
N ILE A 44 -2.30 -0.19 -11.02
CA ILE A 44 -2.93 -1.38 -11.61
C ILE A 44 -2.57 -2.65 -10.86
N ASP A 45 -1.35 -2.77 -10.35
CA ASP A 45 -0.95 -3.93 -9.57
C ASP A 45 -1.65 -3.95 -8.20
N ALA A 46 -1.86 -2.79 -7.59
CA ALA A 46 -2.70 -2.66 -6.41
C ALA A 46 -4.15 -3.14 -6.69
N TYR A 47 -4.73 -2.76 -7.83
CA TYR A 47 -6.08 -3.20 -8.19
C TYR A 47 -6.18 -4.71 -8.42
N LYS A 48 -5.16 -5.35 -9.03
CA LYS A 48 -5.14 -6.83 -9.17
C LYS A 48 -5.16 -7.54 -7.82
N VAL A 49 -4.40 -7.05 -6.85
CA VAL A 49 -4.37 -7.58 -5.47
C VAL A 49 -5.73 -7.36 -4.81
N ALA A 50 -6.31 -6.16 -4.94
CA ALA A 50 -7.61 -5.83 -4.35
C ALA A 50 -8.77 -6.71 -4.86
N LEU A 51 -8.73 -7.16 -6.12
CA LEU A 51 -9.70 -8.11 -6.66
C LEU A 51 -9.61 -9.46 -5.94
N ILE A 52 -8.40 -9.99 -5.74
CA ILE A 52 -8.18 -11.25 -5.02
C ILE A 52 -8.69 -11.15 -3.58
N GLU A 53 -8.36 -10.07 -2.89
CA GLU A 53 -8.81 -9.83 -1.52
C GLU A 53 -10.33 -9.74 -1.42
N LYS A 54 -10.97 -9.08 -2.38
CA LYS A 54 -12.42 -9.00 -2.47
C LYS A 54 -13.06 -10.38 -2.64
N ASP A 55 -12.49 -11.21 -3.52
CA ASP A 55 -12.98 -12.57 -3.77
C ASP A 55 -12.82 -13.47 -2.54
N MET A 56 -11.81 -13.21 -1.71
CA MET A 56 -11.60 -13.87 -0.41
C MET A 56 -12.44 -13.29 0.74
N GLY A 57 -13.24 -12.26 0.49
CA GLY A 57 -14.07 -11.62 1.51
C GLY A 57 -13.30 -10.76 2.51
N ILE A 58 -12.02 -10.45 2.26
CA ILE A 58 -11.22 -9.60 3.14
C ILE A 58 -11.22 -8.15 2.70
N ARG A 59 -10.88 -7.26 3.62
CA ARG A 59 -10.74 -5.83 3.36
C ARG A 59 -9.39 -5.35 3.88
N ALA A 60 -8.73 -4.52 3.08
CA ALA A 60 -7.42 -3.95 3.38
C ALA A 60 -7.43 -2.43 3.31
N ASN A 61 -6.30 -1.83 3.67
CA ASN A 61 -6.07 -0.39 3.60
C ASN A 61 -5.01 -0.12 2.53
N TYR A 62 -5.37 0.65 1.50
CA TYR A 62 -4.54 1.01 0.36
C TYR A 62 -4.12 2.47 0.47
N PHE A 63 -2.81 2.72 0.48
CA PHE A 63 -2.25 4.05 0.62
C PHE A 63 -1.56 4.48 -0.67
N PHE A 64 -2.01 5.60 -1.27
CA PHE A 64 -1.53 6.13 -2.54
C PHE A 64 -0.80 7.44 -2.35
N MET A 65 0.28 7.68 -3.12
CA MET A 65 1.03 8.92 -3.08
C MET A 65 0.43 9.94 -4.05
N LEU A 66 0.19 11.18 -3.59
CA LEU A 66 -0.08 12.31 -4.48
C LEU A 66 1.21 12.87 -5.09
N SER A 67 2.26 12.90 -4.30
CA SER A 67 3.59 13.41 -4.67
C SER A 67 4.51 12.37 -5.32
N SER A 68 3.94 11.29 -5.90
CA SER A 68 4.72 10.22 -6.52
C SER A 68 5.45 10.67 -7.78
N ASN A 69 6.73 10.25 -7.91
CA ASN A 69 7.51 10.38 -9.15
C ASN A 69 7.35 9.16 -10.08
N THR A 70 6.65 8.11 -9.65
CA THR A 70 6.55 6.83 -10.36
C THR A 70 5.21 6.65 -11.07
N TYR A 71 4.18 7.36 -10.63
CA TYR A 71 2.85 7.38 -11.27
C TYR A 71 2.09 8.66 -10.93
N ASN A 72 1.13 9.01 -11.76
CA ASN A 72 0.20 10.11 -11.50
C ASN A 72 -1.13 9.53 -10.97
N PRO A 73 -1.48 9.68 -9.67
CA PRO A 73 -2.69 9.07 -9.09
C PRO A 73 -3.98 9.67 -9.64
N ILE A 74 -3.94 10.89 -10.18
CA ILE A 74 -5.12 11.60 -10.73
C ILE A 74 -5.25 11.46 -12.25
N SER A 75 -4.33 10.76 -12.94
CA SER A 75 -4.53 10.40 -14.34
C SER A 75 -5.84 9.61 -14.49
N SER A 76 -6.50 9.73 -15.65
CA SER A 76 -7.80 9.09 -15.88
C SER A 76 -7.81 7.61 -15.54
N GLU A 77 -6.76 6.89 -15.93
CA GLU A 77 -6.64 5.45 -15.70
C GLU A 77 -6.40 5.12 -14.22
N ASN A 78 -5.36 5.70 -13.60
CA ASN A 78 -5.03 5.42 -12.21
C ASN A 78 -6.14 5.83 -11.25
N ARG A 79 -6.77 7.01 -11.47
CA ARG A 79 -7.93 7.43 -10.70
C ARG A 79 -9.06 6.42 -10.78
N SER A 80 -9.35 5.89 -11.98
CA SER A 80 -10.38 4.85 -12.15
C SER A 80 -10.04 3.58 -11.33
N TYR A 81 -8.79 3.13 -11.29
CA TYR A 81 -8.39 1.98 -10.48
C TYR A 81 -8.50 2.26 -8.98
N ILE A 82 -8.08 3.44 -8.51
CA ILE A 82 -8.21 3.83 -7.09
C ILE A 82 -9.69 3.84 -6.67
N GLU A 83 -10.56 4.44 -7.49
CA GLU A 83 -12.01 4.44 -7.25
C GLU A 83 -12.60 3.01 -7.24
N LYS A 84 -12.14 2.13 -8.14
CA LYS A 84 -12.56 0.72 -8.16
C LYS A 84 -12.13 -0.01 -6.89
N ILE A 85 -10.91 0.19 -6.40
CA ILE A 85 -10.43 -0.38 -5.13
C ILE A 85 -11.34 0.05 -3.97
N SER A 86 -11.71 1.33 -3.92
CA SER A 86 -12.66 1.82 -2.92
C SER A 86 -14.05 1.16 -3.05
N LYS A 87 -14.57 1.02 -4.29
CA LYS A 87 -15.86 0.36 -4.56
C LYS A 87 -15.88 -1.13 -4.24
N LEU A 88 -14.72 -1.81 -4.25
CA LEU A 88 -14.59 -3.19 -3.76
C LEU A 88 -14.74 -3.30 -2.23
N GLY A 89 -14.76 -2.18 -1.52
CA GLY A 89 -14.94 -2.10 -0.06
C GLY A 89 -13.63 -1.98 0.72
N HIS A 90 -12.50 -1.82 0.04
CA HIS A 90 -11.22 -1.50 0.68
C HIS A 90 -11.20 -0.03 1.12
N LYS A 91 -10.39 0.28 2.12
CA LYS A 91 -10.12 1.67 2.50
C LYS A 91 -9.00 2.23 1.65
N ILE A 92 -9.22 3.39 1.06
CA ILE A 92 -8.18 4.14 0.35
C ILE A 92 -7.76 5.35 1.18
N SER A 93 -6.48 5.66 1.17
CA SER A 93 -5.90 6.76 1.93
C SER A 93 -4.59 7.25 1.32
N LEU A 94 -3.99 8.25 1.96
CA LEU A 94 -2.76 8.90 1.51
C LEU A 94 -1.52 8.15 2.00
N HIS A 95 -0.57 7.87 1.09
CA HIS A 95 0.81 7.52 1.38
C HIS A 95 1.65 8.79 1.33
N PHE A 96 1.86 9.41 2.48
CA PHE A 96 2.50 10.72 2.59
C PHE A 96 4.01 10.60 2.69
N ASP A 97 4.76 11.38 1.91
CA ASP A 97 6.21 11.47 2.01
C ASP A 97 6.64 12.73 2.77
N PRO A 98 6.94 12.64 4.08
CA PRO A 98 7.38 13.80 4.85
C PRO A 98 8.77 14.29 4.47
N SER A 99 9.56 13.50 3.73
CA SER A 99 10.97 13.82 3.42
C SER A 99 11.15 14.89 2.35
N ILE A 100 10.09 15.21 1.59
CA ILE A 100 10.14 16.16 0.48
C ILE A 100 9.69 17.59 0.86
N TYR A 101 9.30 17.79 2.12
CA TYR A 101 8.75 19.06 2.60
C TYR A 101 9.52 19.63 3.78
N ASP A 102 9.81 20.94 3.73
CA ASP A 102 10.32 21.69 4.88
C ASP A 102 9.19 21.98 5.89
N ASP A 103 8.02 22.40 5.43
CA ASP A 103 6.81 22.59 6.25
C ASP A 103 5.86 21.39 6.09
N ILE A 104 6.16 20.34 6.84
CA ILE A 104 5.43 19.07 6.79
C ILE A 104 3.94 19.25 7.11
N ASP A 105 3.59 20.07 8.12
CA ASP A 105 2.20 20.20 8.56
C ASP A 105 1.32 20.88 7.51
N THR A 106 1.82 21.97 6.92
CA THR A 106 1.07 22.66 5.86
C THR A 106 0.88 21.80 4.63
N PHE A 107 1.92 21.11 4.18
CA PHE A 107 1.81 20.28 2.98
C PHE A 107 1.02 19.00 3.23
N PHE A 108 1.12 18.41 4.41
CA PHE A 108 0.27 17.29 4.80
C PHE A 108 -1.23 17.65 4.74
N ILE A 109 -1.62 18.79 5.30
CA ILE A 109 -3.01 19.24 5.26
C ILE A 109 -3.48 19.42 3.81
N LYS A 110 -2.67 20.07 2.97
CA LYS A 110 -3.01 20.29 1.55
C LYS A 110 -3.17 18.99 0.78
N GLU A 111 -2.23 18.03 0.92
CA GLU A 111 -2.34 16.73 0.26
C GLU A 111 -3.54 15.93 0.77
N LYS A 112 -3.78 15.94 2.08
CA LYS A 112 -4.93 15.27 2.68
C LYS A 112 -6.25 15.81 2.13
N GLU A 113 -6.45 17.13 2.17
CA GLU A 113 -7.65 17.79 1.67
C GLU A 113 -7.85 17.54 0.16
N PHE A 114 -6.77 17.59 -0.61
CA PHE A 114 -6.83 17.32 -2.05
C PHE A 114 -7.24 15.86 -2.32
N PHE A 115 -6.66 14.90 -1.62
CA PHE A 115 -7.01 13.48 -1.76
C PHE A 115 -8.47 13.23 -1.38
N GLU A 116 -8.93 13.78 -0.24
CA GLU A 116 -10.30 13.66 0.22
C GLU A 116 -11.29 14.22 -0.79
N ASN A 117 -10.99 15.39 -1.38
CA ASN A 117 -11.84 16.03 -2.38
C ASN A 117 -11.90 15.24 -3.70
N ILE A 118 -10.77 14.73 -4.19
CA ILE A 118 -10.71 13.99 -5.47
C ILE A 118 -11.41 12.63 -5.38
N PHE A 119 -11.23 11.91 -4.26
CA PHE A 119 -11.71 10.54 -4.13
C PHE A 119 -13.00 10.41 -3.29
N GLY A 120 -13.50 11.51 -2.73
CA GLY A 120 -14.74 11.52 -1.94
C GLY A 120 -14.66 10.68 -0.65
N VAL A 121 -13.49 10.66 0.01
CA VAL A 121 -13.25 9.87 1.23
C VAL A 121 -12.84 10.76 2.39
N THR A 122 -12.94 10.23 3.61
CA THR A 122 -12.38 10.88 4.81
C THR A 122 -11.16 10.11 5.29
N ILE A 123 -10.03 10.80 5.44
CA ILE A 123 -8.74 10.23 5.87
C ILE A 123 -8.59 10.38 7.38
N ASN A 124 -8.56 9.25 8.09
CA ASN A 124 -8.32 9.16 9.53
C ASN A 124 -6.93 8.59 9.87
N ILE A 125 -6.30 7.94 8.90
CA ILE A 125 -4.96 7.38 9.04
C ILE A 125 -4.25 7.44 7.68
N VAL A 126 -2.97 7.76 7.72
CA VAL A 126 -2.08 7.75 6.55
C VAL A 126 -0.92 6.78 6.77
N SER A 127 -0.31 6.29 5.70
CA SER A 127 1.00 5.69 5.79
C SER A 127 2.09 6.72 5.44
N LEU A 128 3.32 6.47 5.91
CA LEU A 128 4.45 7.37 5.65
C LEU A 128 5.46 6.70 4.72
N HIS A 129 5.77 7.37 3.62
CA HIS A 129 6.85 6.99 2.72
C HIS A 129 8.19 7.46 3.29
N ARG A 130 9.22 6.60 3.25
CA ARG A 130 10.58 6.93 3.76
C ARG A 130 10.59 7.58 5.15
N PRO A 131 9.90 7.01 6.16
CA PRO A 131 9.55 7.69 7.40
C PRO A 131 10.73 7.91 8.35
N ARG A 132 11.92 7.37 8.08
CA ARG A 132 13.01 7.25 9.05
C ARG A 132 13.33 8.57 9.75
N LYS A 133 13.66 9.61 9.00
CA LYS A 133 13.99 10.93 9.57
C LYS A 133 12.83 11.52 10.37
N PHE A 134 11.61 11.42 9.85
CA PHE A 134 10.41 11.91 10.53
C PHE A 134 10.17 11.20 11.88
N LEU A 135 10.45 9.89 11.95
CA LEU A 135 10.26 9.10 13.15
C LEU A 135 11.40 9.28 14.18
N GLU A 136 12.62 9.59 13.73
CA GLU A 136 13.75 9.92 14.60
C GLU A 136 13.48 11.19 15.41
N ASP A 137 12.69 12.15 14.88
CA ASP A 137 12.23 13.36 15.54
C ASP A 137 11.04 13.12 16.52
N ASN A 138 11.12 12.04 17.34
CA ASN A 138 10.18 11.68 18.41
C ASN A 138 8.79 11.21 17.97
N ASN A 139 8.68 10.45 16.88
CA ASN A 139 7.40 9.90 16.40
C ASN A 139 6.31 10.99 16.30
N ARG A 140 6.67 12.09 15.67
CA ARG A 140 5.84 13.29 15.52
C ARG A 140 4.47 12.94 14.96
N LYS A 141 3.42 13.41 15.60
CA LYS A 141 2.05 13.27 15.09
C LYS A 141 1.81 14.27 13.96
N LEU A 142 1.09 13.82 12.95
CA LEU A 142 0.56 14.69 11.90
C LEU A 142 -0.67 15.45 12.43
N LYS A 143 -0.82 16.71 12.05
CA LYS A 143 -1.92 17.54 12.50
C LYS A 143 -3.27 17.00 12.08
N GLY A 144 -4.09 16.59 13.07
CA GLY A 144 -5.46 16.12 12.85
C GLY A 144 -5.60 14.74 12.17
N CYS A 145 -4.51 13.94 12.11
CA CYS A 145 -4.57 12.61 11.52
C CYS A 145 -3.58 11.65 12.20
N ASN A 146 -3.93 10.37 12.21
CA ASN A 146 -3.01 9.33 12.66
C ASN A 146 -2.09 8.90 11.53
N HIS A 147 -0.97 8.26 11.88
CA HIS A 147 -0.15 7.55 10.90
C HIS A 147 0.19 6.13 11.37
N THR A 148 0.44 5.23 10.44
CA THR A 148 0.62 3.79 10.68
C THR A 148 1.84 3.44 11.54
N TYR A 149 2.74 4.39 11.82
CA TYR A 149 3.92 4.21 12.68
C TYR A 149 3.72 4.76 14.10
N GLU A 150 2.52 5.22 14.48
CA GLU A 150 2.22 5.55 15.88
C GLU A 150 2.30 4.29 16.75
N ASP A 151 2.67 4.45 18.02
CA ASP A 151 2.92 3.35 18.95
C ASP A 151 1.77 2.34 18.99
N LYS A 152 0.52 2.81 18.95
CA LYS A 152 -0.68 1.94 18.95
C LYS A 152 -0.78 1.01 17.73
N PHE A 153 -0.19 1.38 16.57
CA PHE A 153 -0.22 0.61 15.34
C PHE A 153 1.11 -0.08 15.02
N PHE A 154 2.20 0.33 15.66
CA PHE A 154 3.54 -0.15 15.35
C PHE A 154 4.16 -0.93 16.52
N LYS A 155 4.25 -0.34 17.74
CA LYS A 155 4.83 -1.02 18.90
C LYS A 155 3.85 -1.97 19.58
N ASN A 156 2.55 -1.61 19.61
CA ASN A 156 1.51 -2.42 20.24
C ASN A 156 0.98 -3.52 19.30
N MET A 157 1.48 -3.59 18.08
CA MET A 157 1.22 -4.65 17.11
C MET A 157 2.53 -5.34 16.71
N LYS A 158 2.44 -6.58 16.25
CA LYS A 158 3.56 -7.25 15.59
C LYS A 158 3.63 -6.71 14.15
N TYR A 159 4.73 -6.07 13.80
CA TYR A 159 4.92 -5.50 12.47
C TYR A 159 5.70 -6.45 11.56
N LEU A 160 5.17 -6.72 10.38
CA LEU A 160 5.82 -7.49 9.33
C LEU A 160 5.65 -6.78 7.99
N SER A 161 6.72 -6.73 7.20
CA SER A 161 6.75 -6.01 5.92
C SER A 161 7.58 -6.73 4.87
N ASP A 162 7.11 -6.68 3.62
CA ASP A 162 7.82 -7.09 2.40
C ASP A 162 8.65 -5.94 1.78
N SER A 163 8.92 -4.88 2.52
CA SER A 163 9.70 -3.73 2.04
C SER A 163 11.00 -4.18 1.38
N ALA A 164 11.38 -3.50 0.28
CA ALA A 164 12.50 -3.83 -0.56
C ALA A 164 12.45 -5.25 -1.20
N GLY A 165 11.24 -5.84 -1.32
CA GLY A 165 11.06 -7.17 -1.91
C GLY A 165 11.45 -8.32 -0.98
N ARG A 166 11.47 -8.07 0.33
CA ARG A 166 11.71 -9.13 1.33
C ARG A 166 10.62 -10.20 1.25
N ASP A 167 11.02 -11.47 1.20
CA ASP A 167 10.09 -12.59 1.28
C ASP A 167 9.68 -12.85 2.74
N ILE A 168 8.44 -12.52 3.06
CA ILE A 168 7.86 -12.67 4.40
C ILE A 168 7.05 -13.96 4.58
N ARG A 169 6.95 -14.82 3.55
CA ARG A 169 6.13 -16.04 3.61
C ARG A 169 6.60 -17.03 4.65
N SER A 170 7.93 -17.14 4.85
CA SER A 170 8.50 -17.96 5.90
C SER A 170 8.11 -17.48 7.30
N ASP A 171 8.08 -16.15 7.50
CA ASP A 171 7.67 -15.56 8.78
C ASP A 171 6.19 -15.84 9.06
N LEU A 172 5.33 -15.70 8.02
CA LEU A 172 3.88 -15.93 8.12
C LEU A 172 3.51 -17.40 8.29
N LYS A 173 4.33 -18.33 7.73
CA LYS A 173 4.05 -19.77 7.74
C LYS A 173 3.87 -20.34 9.16
N TYR A 174 4.63 -19.86 10.13
CA TYR A 174 4.62 -20.36 11.50
C TYR A 174 3.75 -19.52 12.45
N MET A 175 3.14 -18.46 11.96
CA MET A 175 2.25 -17.63 12.76
C MET A 175 0.89 -18.31 12.91
N ILE A 176 0.41 -18.36 14.14
CA ILE A 176 -0.96 -18.76 14.50
C ILE A 176 -1.44 -17.87 15.65
N PRO A 177 -2.74 -17.53 15.76
CA PRO A 177 -3.24 -16.63 16.81
C PRO A 177 -2.90 -17.07 18.24
N SER A 178 -2.88 -18.39 18.51
CA SER A 178 -2.56 -18.94 19.82
C SER A 178 -1.13 -18.66 20.28
N ASN A 179 -0.18 -18.46 19.34
CA ASN A 179 1.22 -18.18 19.63
C ASN A 179 1.56 -16.69 19.55
N GLN A 180 0.55 -15.82 19.43
CA GLN A 180 0.76 -14.39 19.39
C GLN A 180 0.19 -13.71 20.64
N ASP A 181 0.91 -12.69 21.08
CA ASP A 181 0.51 -11.80 22.17
C ASP A 181 -0.14 -10.50 21.65
N LYS A 182 0.03 -10.19 20.36
CA LYS A 182 -0.38 -8.93 19.74
C LYS A 182 -1.03 -9.17 18.38
N PRO A 183 -1.93 -8.24 17.92
CA PRO A 183 -2.39 -8.21 16.55
C PRO A 183 -1.25 -8.02 15.55
N LEU A 184 -1.46 -8.41 14.29
CA LEU A 184 -0.48 -8.26 13.21
C LEU A 184 -0.77 -7.01 12.38
N HIS A 185 0.21 -6.14 12.25
CA HIS A 185 0.26 -5.10 11.23
C HIS A 185 1.09 -5.62 10.05
N LEU A 186 0.43 -6.03 8.98
CA LEU A 186 1.04 -6.62 7.80
C LEU A 186 1.10 -5.60 6.68
N LEU A 187 2.31 -5.17 6.31
CA LEU A 187 2.57 -4.29 5.16
C LEU A 187 2.99 -5.11 3.95
N ILE A 188 2.28 -4.92 2.86
CA ILE A 188 2.54 -5.53 1.56
C ILE A 188 2.56 -4.44 0.48
N HIS A 189 3.60 -4.48 -0.37
CA HIS A 189 3.68 -3.66 -1.58
C HIS A 189 3.24 -4.51 -2.78
N PRO A 190 2.09 -4.22 -3.41
CA PRO A 190 1.52 -5.06 -4.47
C PRO A 190 2.44 -5.39 -5.63
N ILE A 191 3.36 -4.49 -5.97
CA ILE A 191 4.32 -4.69 -7.07
C ILE A 191 5.14 -5.98 -6.93
N TRP A 192 5.50 -6.38 -5.72
CA TRP A 192 6.26 -7.61 -5.49
C TRP A 192 5.45 -8.87 -5.81
N TRP A 193 4.13 -8.82 -5.66
CA TRP A 193 3.24 -9.96 -5.76
C TRP A 193 2.56 -10.13 -7.12
N THR A 194 2.71 -9.18 -8.02
CA THR A 194 2.09 -9.23 -9.36
C THR A 194 3.03 -9.74 -10.45
N THR A 195 4.33 -9.71 -10.20
CA THR A 195 5.34 -10.25 -11.10
C THR A 195 5.87 -11.58 -10.55
N LYS A 196 5.90 -12.62 -11.40
CA LYS A 196 6.41 -13.94 -11.02
C LYS A 196 7.95 -13.92 -10.97
N SER A 197 8.50 -13.46 -9.85
CA SER A 197 9.95 -13.32 -9.64
C SER A 197 10.32 -13.58 -8.17
N SER A 198 11.55 -14.00 -7.93
CA SER A 198 12.19 -13.99 -6.61
C SER A 198 13.15 -12.81 -6.43
N GLU A 199 13.47 -12.11 -7.52
CA GLU A 199 14.46 -11.04 -7.58
C GLU A 199 13.78 -9.68 -7.67
N PRO A 200 13.92 -8.79 -6.67
CA PRO A 200 13.35 -7.44 -6.70
C PRO A 200 13.77 -6.64 -7.95
N SER A 201 15.03 -6.74 -8.35
CA SER A 201 15.54 -6.06 -9.54
C SER A 201 14.83 -6.49 -10.82
N HIS A 202 14.51 -7.79 -10.96
CA HIS A 202 13.77 -8.29 -12.11
C HIS A 202 12.34 -7.75 -12.13
N THR A 203 11.68 -7.69 -10.97
CA THR A 203 10.33 -7.11 -10.85
C THR A 203 10.33 -5.63 -11.25
N LEU A 204 11.30 -4.86 -10.75
CA LEU A 204 11.39 -3.43 -11.06
C LEU A 204 11.79 -3.17 -12.52
N ASN A 205 12.66 -3.97 -13.10
CA ASN A 205 13.01 -3.86 -14.52
C ASN A 205 11.79 -4.13 -15.41
N ASN A 206 10.99 -5.16 -15.13
CA ASN A 206 9.75 -5.43 -15.86
C ASN A 206 8.75 -4.27 -15.72
N TRP A 207 8.68 -3.63 -14.56
CA TRP A 207 7.86 -2.44 -14.37
C TRP A 207 8.42 -1.26 -15.19
N LEU A 208 9.73 -1.00 -15.17
CA LEU A 208 10.38 0.06 -15.95
C LEU A 208 10.14 -0.10 -17.45
N GLU A 209 10.26 -1.33 -18.00
CA GLU A 209 9.98 -1.63 -19.40
C GLU A 209 8.52 -1.22 -19.76
N LYS A 210 7.55 -1.61 -18.95
CA LYS A 210 6.14 -1.23 -19.16
C LYS A 210 5.92 0.29 -19.07
N GLN A 211 6.60 0.97 -18.13
CA GLN A 211 6.53 2.43 -18.02
C GLN A 211 7.14 3.11 -19.26
N ASN A 212 8.24 2.60 -19.77
CA ASN A 212 8.86 3.11 -20.98
C ASN A 212 7.91 2.97 -22.20
N ASP A 213 7.30 1.80 -22.38
CA ASP A 213 6.32 1.57 -23.46
C ASP A 213 5.10 2.48 -23.32
N PHE A 214 4.62 2.67 -22.10
CA PHE A 214 3.54 3.62 -21.83
C PHE A 214 3.93 5.05 -22.19
N LEU A 215 5.12 5.53 -21.77
CA LEU A 215 5.60 6.88 -22.09
C LEU A 215 5.79 7.09 -23.59
N ILE A 216 6.27 6.09 -24.31
CA ILE A 216 6.39 6.13 -25.77
C ILE A 216 5.00 6.29 -26.42
N SER A 217 4.03 5.49 -25.97
CA SER A 217 2.65 5.58 -26.47
C SER A 217 2.02 6.94 -26.19
N GLU A 218 2.17 7.47 -24.97
CA GLU A 218 1.65 8.79 -24.62
C GLU A 218 2.38 9.91 -25.39
N THR A 219 3.68 9.78 -25.63
CA THR A 219 4.43 10.74 -26.46
C THR A 219 3.86 10.78 -27.89
N ALA A 220 3.61 9.62 -28.49
CA ALA A 220 3.02 9.52 -29.83
C ALA A 220 1.59 10.09 -29.88
N ARG A 221 0.80 9.89 -28.83
CA ARG A 221 -0.56 10.48 -28.74
C ARG A 221 -0.54 12.00 -28.62
N ASN A 222 0.45 12.55 -27.93
CA ASN A 222 0.58 14.00 -27.73
C ASN A 222 1.28 14.72 -28.89
N CYS A 223 2.11 14.03 -29.66
CA CYS A 223 2.88 14.61 -30.76
C CYS A 223 2.73 13.76 -32.03
N ARG A 224 1.93 14.22 -32.99
CA ARG A 224 1.66 13.51 -34.25
C ARG A 224 2.88 13.30 -35.14
N THR A 225 3.92 14.12 -34.97
CA THR A 225 5.18 14.03 -35.73
C THR A 225 6.21 13.14 -35.08
N TYR A 226 5.95 12.64 -33.85
CA TYR A 226 6.85 11.72 -33.18
C TYR A 226 6.84 10.36 -33.89
N GLN A 227 8.03 9.94 -34.32
CA GLN A 227 8.28 8.60 -34.85
C GLN A 227 9.28 7.90 -33.93
N LYS A 228 8.98 6.64 -33.57
CA LYS A 228 9.86 5.81 -32.73
C LYS A 228 10.98 5.24 -33.56
#